data_415441ea16bef6eb7c4fb657da041811
#
_entry.id   415441ea16bef6eb7c4fb657da041811
#
_cell.length_a   1.000
_cell.length_b   1.000
_cell.length_c   1.000
_cell.angle_alpha   90.00
_cell.angle_beta   90.00
_cell.angle_gamma   90.00
#
_symmetry.space_group_name_H-M   'P 1'
#
loop_
_entity.id
_entity.type
_entity.pdbx_description
1 polymer ?
#
loop_
_entity_poly.entity_id
_entity_poly.type
_entity_poly.pdbx_seq_one_letter_code
_entity_poly.pdbx_strand_id
1 'polypeptide(L)'
;MHRAPYHAHVYYELANRDAAERLHRRLESEKGRGDFASVVFVGEMRDANMGPHPKPQFEVHFYDDALPRIVEVLKAAGLQALVHPLTDDDLADHTSLATWIGEPVILDQSVLDPPGRNQGIARFGKSDF
;
A
#
# COMPACT_ATOMS: atom_id res chain seq x y z
N MET A 1 5.78 -21.76 7.66
CA MET A 1 5.14 -21.25 6.44
C MET A 1 5.44 -19.76 6.32
N HIS A 2 6.05 -19.37 5.22
CA HIS A 2 6.38 -17.97 5.01
C HIS A 2 5.15 -17.18 4.52
N ARG A 3 4.91 -16.06 5.15
CA ARG A 3 3.86 -15.12 4.74
C ARG A 3 4.53 -13.99 3.97
N ALA A 4 4.08 -13.75 2.75
CA ALA A 4 4.66 -12.70 1.92
C ALA A 4 4.15 -11.33 2.36
N PRO A 5 5.05 -10.37 2.62
CA PRO A 5 4.64 -9.01 2.97
C PRO A 5 4.23 -8.21 1.74
N TYR A 6 3.22 -7.34 1.93
CA TYR A 6 2.66 -6.46 0.90
C TYR A 6 2.41 -5.08 1.45
N HIS A 7 2.49 -4.09 0.55
CA HIS A 7 1.98 -2.74 0.79
C HIS A 7 0.86 -2.42 -0.18
N ALA A 8 -0.12 -1.67 0.30
CA ALA A 8 -1.07 -0.96 -0.53
C ALA A 8 -0.88 0.54 -0.31
N HIS A 9 -0.69 1.28 -1.39
CA HIS A 9 -0.66 2.74 -1.38
C HIS A 9 -1.99 3.22 -1.92
N VAL A 10 -2.81 3.81 -1.06
CA VAL A 10 -4.16 4.24 -1.42
C VAL A 10 -4.11 5.73 -1.73
N TYR A 11 -4.31 6.07 -3.01
CA TYR A 11 -4.24 7.45 -3.46
C TYR A 11 -5.59 8.15 -3.33
N TYR A 12 -5.53 9.45 -3.12
CA TYR A 12 -6.74 10.27 -3.13
C TYR A 12 -6.43 11.67 -3.64
N GLU A 13 -7.50 12.37 -3.97
CA GLU A 13 -7.48 13.76 -4.37
C GLU A 13 -8.48 14.49 -3.48
N LEU A 14 -8.52 15.82 -3.59
CA LEU A 14 -9.46 16.62 -2.80
C LEU A 14 -10.90 16.15 -3.02
N ALA A 15 -11.25 15.81 -4.25
CA ALA A 15 -12.61 15.42 -4.61
C ALA A 15 -13.07 14.11 -3.94
N ASN A 16 -12.14 13.18 -3.65
CA ASN A 16 -12.48 11.89 -3.03
C ASN A 16 -11.79 11.66 -1.68
N ARG A 17 -11.27 12.71 -1.07
CA ARG A 17 -10.59 12.62 0.22
C ARG A 17 -11.50 12.04 1.31
N ASP A 18 -12.77 12.38 1.30
CA ASP A 18 -13.72 11.86 2.29
C ASP A 18 -13.89 10.34 2.17
N ALA A 19 -13.92 9.80 0.95
CA ALA A 19 -13.98 8.36 0.74
C ALA A 19 -12.71 7.68 1.26
N ALA A 20 -11.54 8.29 1.02
CA ALA A 20 -10.26 7.78 1.52
C ALA A 20 -10.24 7.81 3.06
N GLU A 21 -10.74 8.86 3.68
CA GLU A 21 -10.80 8.98 5.13
C GLU A 21 -11.69 7.92 5.76
N ARG A 22 -12.85 7.65 5.15
CA ARG A 22 -13.75 6.58 5.63
C ARG A 22 -13.09 5.22 5.56
N LEU A 23 -12.42 4.93 4.46
CA LEU A 23 -11.67 3.67 4.30
C LEU A 23 -10.52 3.57 5.31
N HIS A 24 -9.79 4.65 5.50
CA HIS A 24 -8.69 4.73 6.46
C HIS A 24 -9.18 4.39 7.87
N ARG A 25 -10.27 5.00 8.31
CA ARG A 25 -10.87 4.74 9.63
C ARG A 25 -11.30 3.29 9.78
N ARG A 26 -11.91 2.73 8.74
CA ARG A 26 -12.33 1.33 8.75
C ARG A 26 -11.14 0.40 8.91
N LEU A 27 -10.08 0.61 8.13
CA LEU A 27 -8.89 -0.23 8.18
C LEU A 27 -8.19 -0.13 9.54
N GLU A 28 -8.10 1.07 10.11
CA GLU A 28 -7.55 1.23 11.46
C GLU A 28 -8.38 0.51 12.51
N SER A 29 -9.70 0.61 12.41
CA SER A 29 -10.62 -0.02 13.36
C SER A 29 -10.58 -1.54 13.27
N GLU A 30 -10.47 -2.10 12.08
CA GLU A 30 -10.50 -3.55 11.85
C GLU A 30 -9.12 -4.20 11.77
N LYS A 31 -8.07 -3.41 11.87
CA LYS A 31 -6.69 -3.90 11.82
C LYS A 31 -6.47 -5.02 12.85
N GLY A 32 -5.96 -6.15 12.39
CA GLY A 32 -5.68 -7.30 13.26
C GLY A 32 -6.90 -8.13 13.61
N ARG A 33 -8.04 -7.93 12.96
CA ARG A 33 -9.30 -8.63 13.25
C ARG A 33 -9.93 -9.20 11.98
N GLY A 34 -10.60 -10.34 12.10
CA GLY A 34 -11.43 -10.92 11.05
C GLY A 34 -10.69 -11.02 9.72
N ASP A 35 -11.27 -10.47 8.67
CA ASP A 35 -10.69 -10.47 7.33
C ASP A 35 -9.40 -9.66 7.22
N PHE A 36 -9.14 -8.78 8.19
CA PHE A 36 -7.94 -7.96 8.24
C PHE A 36 -6.99 -8.38 9.37
N ALA A 37 -7.05 -9.66 9.76
CA ALA A 37 -6.21 -10.19 10.83
C ALA A 37 -4.71 -10.00 10.54
N SER A 38 -4.31 -10.08 9.29
CA SER A 38 -2.90 -9.90 8.89
C SER A 38 -2.55 -8.49 8.47
N VAL A 39 -3.44 -7.53 8.60
CA VAL A 39 -3.12 -6.11 8.44
C VAL A 39 -2.39 -5.66 9.71
N VAL A 40 -1.14 -5.24 9.55
CA VAL A 40 -0.25 -4.95 10.69
C VAL A 40 0.04 -3.47 10.88
N PHE A 41 -0.25 -2.66 9.87
CA PHE A 41 0.00 -1.22 9.93
C PHE A 41 -0.94 -0.47 8.98
N VAL A 42 -1.49 0.63 9.45
CA VAL A 42 -2.25 1.57 8.61
C VAL A 42 -1.62 2.94 8.85
N GLY A 43 -0.97 3.47 7.82
CA GLY A 43 -0.27 4.75 7.91
C GLY A 43 -1.22 5.93 7.95
N GLU A 44 -0.70 7.07 8.39
CA GLU A 44 -1.46 8.32 8.38
C GLU A 44 -1.75 8.76 6.95
N MET A 45 -2.87 9.46 6.78
CA MET A 45 -3.17 10.12 5.51
C MET A 45 -2.14 11.24 5.28
N ARG A 46 -1.42 11.14 4.17
CA ARG A 46 -0.40 12.12 3.78
C ARG A 46 -0.97 12.97 2.65
N ASP A 47 -1.27 14.20 2.94
CA ASP A 47 -1.86 15.14 1.98
C ASP A 47 -0.83 15.75 1.02
N ALA A 48 0.37 15.13 0.93
CA ALA A 48 1.47 15.56 0.08
C ALA A 48 2.13 14.35 -0.58
N ASN A 49 2.99 14.61 -1.56
CA ASN A 49 3.73 13.55 -2.26
C ASN A 49 4.72 12.85 -1.32
N MET A 50 4.80 11.52 -1.41
CA MET A 50 5.67 10.71 -0.57
C MET A 50 6.42 9.68 -1.41
N GLY A 51 7.77 9.67 -1.32
CA GLY A 51 8.59 8.72 -2.04
C GLY A 51 8.35 8.77 -3.55
N PRO A 52 8.11 7.63 -4.22
CA PRO A 52 7.82 7.62 -5.66
C PRO A 52 6.40 8.08 -6.01
N HIS A 53 5.55 8.33 -5.02
CA HIS A 53 4.13 8.59 -5.24
C HIS A 53 3.87 10.07 -5.46
N PRO A 54 3.29 10.46 -6.62
CA PRO A 54 3.06 11.87 -6.96
C PRO A 54 1.75 12.44 -6.44
N LYS A 55 1.02 11.68 -5.64
CA LYS A 55 -0.29 12.06 -5.11
C LYS A 55 -0.36 11.86 -3.60
N PRO A 56 -1.26 12.57 -2.92
CA PRO A 56 -1.62 12.24 -1.55
C PRO A 56 -2.03 10.78 -1.41
N GLN A 57 -1.65 10.17 -0.31
CA GLN A 57 -1.89 8.74 -0.09
C GLN A 57 -1.83 8.37 1.39
N PHE A 58 -2.29 7.15 1.69
CA PHE A 58 -1.93 6.46 2.91
C PHE A 58 -1.52 5.02 2.59
N GLU A 59 -0.73 4.41 3.47
CA GLU A 59 -0.18 3.08 3.26
C GLU A 59 -0.87 2.07 4.18
N VAL A 60 -1.01 0.85 3.68
CA VAL A 60 -1.49 -0.29 4.45
C VAL A 60 -0.47 -1.41 4.29
N HIS A 61 -0.01 -1.97 5.40
CA HIS A 61 0.95 -3.08 5.38
C HIS A 61 0.28 -4.34 5.86
N PHE A 62 0.41 -5.42 5.10
CA PHE A 62 -0.29 -6.67 5.39
C PHE A 62 0.46 -7.86 4.81
N TYR A 63 0.06 -9.06 5.22
CA TYR A 63 0.56 -10.28 4.62
C TYR A 63 -0.38 -10.78 3.53
N ASP A 64 0.11 -11.65 2.67
CA ASP A 64 -0.56 -12.09 1.45
C ASP A 64 -1.93 -12.73 1.67
N ASP A 65 -2.21 -13.27 2.85
CA ASP A 65 -3.52 -13.83 3.16
C ASP A 65 -4.64 -12.77 3.20
N ALA A 66 -4.30 -11.50 3.43
CA ALA A 66 -5.26 -10.40 3.35
C ALA A 66 -5.41 -9.81 1.95
N LEU A 67 -4.55 -10.19 1.00
CA LEU A 67 -4.49 -9.57 -0.32
C LEU A 67 -5.84 -9.58 -1.05
N PRO A 68 -6.56 -10.70 -1.18
CA PRO A 68 -7.84 -10.69 -1.90
C PRO A 68 -8.85 -9.74 -1.29
N ARG A 69 -8.92 -9.68 0.04
CA ARG A 69 -9.87 -8.81 0.74
C ARG A 69 -9.49 -7.34 0.61
N ILE A 70 -8.20 -7.02 0.71
CA ILE A 70 -7.72 -5.65 0.53
C ILE A 70 -8.06 -5.16 -0.89
N VAL A 71 -7.79 -5.97 -1.91
CA VAL A 71 -8.11 -5.63 -3.29
C VAL A 71 -9.61 -5.39 -3.46
N GLU A 72 -10.44 -6.27 -2.92
CA GLU A 72 -11.90 -6.14 -2.97
C GLU A 72 -12.39 -4.85 -2.34
N VAL A 73 -11.89 -4.52 -1.15
CA VAL A 73 -12.29 -3.32 -0.42
C VAL A 73 -11.87 -2.05 -1.16
N LEU A 74 -10.66 -2.04 -1.73
CA LEU A 74 -10.18 -0.89 -2.50
C LEU A 74 -11.00 -0.67 -3.77
N LYS A 75 -11.34 -1.74 -4.48
CA LYS A 75 -12.21 -1.65 -5.65
C LYS A 75 -13.59 -1.12 -5.28
N ALA A 76 -14.16 -1.64 -4.19
CA ALA A 76 -15.49 -1.22 -3.73
C ALA A 76 -15.51 0.25 -3.30
N ALA A 77 -14.41 0.75 -2.75
CA ALA A 77 -14.30 2.15 -2.34
C ALA A 77 -14.15 3.11 -3.53
N GLY A 78 -13.81 2.58 -4.72
CA GLY A 78 -13.62 3.40 -5.92
C GLY A 78 -12.36 4.25 -5.86
N LEU A 79 -11.37 3.88 -5.04
CA LEU A 79 -10.13 4.61 -4.89
C LEU A 79 -9.03 3.98 -5.74
N GLN A 80 -8.15 4.84 -6.24
CA GLN A 80 -6.97 4.41 -6.98
C GLN A 80 -5.91 3.90 -5.99
N ALA A 81 -5.26 2.79 -6.31
CA ALA A 81 -4.26 2.22 -5.42
C ALA A 81 -3.19 1.46 -6.17
N LEU A 82 -2.00 1.43 -5.57
CA LEU A 82 -0.90 0.56 -5.97
C LEU A 82 -0.72 -0.50 -4.89
N VAL A 83 -0.81 -1.76 -5.27
CA VAL A 83 -0.57 -2.90 -4.37
C VAL A 83 0.67 -3.62 -4.85
N HIS A 84 1.65 -3.81 -3.97
CA HIS A 84 2.88 -4.47 -4.36
C HIS A 84 3.46 -5.33 -3.24
N PRO A 85 4.20 -6.41 -3.59
CA PRO A 85 4.94 -7.17 -2.60
C PRO A 85 6.16 -6.40 -2.12
N LEU A 86 6.78 -6.88 -1.05
CA LEU A 86 8.08 -6.38 -0.58
C LEU A 86 9.12 -7.46 -0.83
N THR A 87 9.80 -7.36 -1.96
CA THR A 87 10.91 -8.24 -2.31
C THR A 87 12.24 -7.50 -2.11
N ASP A 88 13.33 -8.09 -2.55
CA ASP A 88 14.63 -7.44 -2.55
C ASP A 88 14.85 -6.53 -3.78
N ASP A 89 13.84 -6.39 -4.63
CA ASP A 89 13.86 -5.56 -5.83
C ASP A 89 12.77 -4.49 -5.76
N ASP A 90 13.11 -3.34 -5.20
CA ASP A 90 12.18 -2.24 -4.97
C ASP A 90 11.59 -1.70 -6.29
N LEU A 91 12.39 -1.67 -7.34
CA LEU A 91 11.92 -1.23 -8.67
C LEU A 91 10.89 -2.22 -9.22
N ALA A 92 11.17 -3.53 -9.17
CA ALA A 92 10.23 -4.54 -9.63
C ALA A 92 8.94 -4.51 -8.81
N ASP A 93 9.03 -4.33 -7.49
CA ASP A 93 7.87 -4.22 -6.61
C ASP A 93 6.91 -3.13 -7.08
N HIS A 94 7.44 -2.00 -7.56
CA HIS A 94 6.66 -0.83 -7.99
C HIS A 94 6.34 -0.83 -9.49
N THR A 95 6.82 -1.82 -10.25
CA THR A 95 6.62 -1.88 -11.70
C THR A 95 6.07 -3.24 -12.13
N SER A 96 6.92 -4.22 -12.41
CA SER A 96 6.50 -5.52 -12.97
C SER A 96 5.70 -6.36 -11.98
N LEU A 97 5.93 -6.21 -10.68
CA LEU A 97 5.22 -6.95 -9.63
C LEU A 97 4.05 -6.17 -9.02
N ALA A 98 3.83 -4.94 -9.47
CA ALA A 98 2.77 -4.09 -8.96
C ALA A 98 1.41 -4.48 -9.53
N THR A 99 0.39 -4.38 -8.71
CA THR A 99 -1.01 -4.48 -9.14
C THR A 99 -1.66 -3.11 -8.94
N TRP A 100 -2.19 -2.56 -10.02
CA TRP A 100 -2.90 -1.29 -9.97
C TRP A 100 -4.39 -1.50 -9.82
N ILE A 101 -5.01 -0.71 -8.94
CA ILE A 101 -6.46 -0.61 -8.81
C ILE A 101 -6.84 0.76 -9.35
N GLY A 102 -7.66 0.77 -10.39
CA GLY A 102 -7.94 1.98 -11.16
C GLY A 102 -6.81 2.31 -12.12
N GLU A 103 -6.72 3.58 -12.52
CA GLU A 103 -5.69 4.04 -13.45
C GLU A 103 -4.31 4.03 -12.80
N PRO A 104 -3.27 3.51 -13.48
CA PRO A 104 -1.91 3.61 -12.96
C PRO A 104 -1.46 5.06 -12.81
N VAL A 105 -0.62 5.30 -11.79
CA VAL A 105 0.00 6.59 -11.53
C VAL A 105 1.46 6.52 -11.98
N ILE A 106 1.96 7.61 -12.59
CA ILE A 106 3.37 7.67 -12.98
C ILE A 106 4.21 7.93 -11.72
N LEU A 107 5.01 6.92 -11.34
CA LEU A 107 5.85 6.99 -10.15
C LEU A 107 7.20 7.64 -10.46
N ASP A 108 7.77 8.32 -9.46
CA ASP A 108 9.15 8.78 -9.52
C ASP A 108 10.07 7.62 -9.14
N GLN A 109 10.53 6.90 -10.16
CA GLN A 109 11.35 5.70 -9.96
C GLN A 109 12.77 6.02 -9.46
N SER A 110 13.19 7.27 -9.55
CA SER A 110 14.55 7.67 -9.14
C SER A 110 14.78 7.56 -7.64
N VAL A 111 13.70 7.53 -6.83
CA VAL A 111 13.80 7.42 -5.37
C VAL A 111 13.71 5.99 -4.87
N LEU A 112 13.54 5.00 -5.76
CA LEU A 112 13.46 3.59 -5.39
C LEU A 112 14.84 3.01 -5.14
N ASP A 113 14.93 2.07 -4.19
CA ASP A 113 16.18 1.39 -3.87
C ASP A 113 16.63 0.50 -5.03
N PRO A 114 17.96 0.34 -5.26
CA PRO A 114 18.44 -0.59 -6.26
C PRO A 114 18.16 -2.05 -5.87
N PRO A 115 18.13 -2.96 -6.87
CA PRO A 115 17.90 -4.39 -6.59
C PRO A 115 18.86 -4.95 -5.54
N GLY A 116 18.34 -5.81 -4.67
CA GLY A 116 19.11 -6.47 -3.62
C GLY A 116 19.26 -5.69 -2.33
N ARG A 117 18.84 -4.43 -2.29
CA ARG A 117 19.03 -3.59 -1.12
C ARG A 117 18.14 -4.00 0.05
N ASN A 118 16.90 -4.36 -0.23
CA ASN A 118 15.94 -4.77 0.81
C ASN A 118 16.18 -6.19 1.33
N GLN A 119 16.78 -7.04 0.52
CA GLN A 119 17.14 -8.41 0.89
C GLN A 119 15.96 -9.21 1.51
N GLY A 120 14.73 -8.96 1.05
CA GLY A 120 13.55 -9.63 1.57
C GLY A 120 13.15 -9.25 2.99
N ILE A 121 13.72 -8.19 3.53
CA ILE A 121 13.42 -7.73 4.89
C ILE A 121 12.04 -7.06 4.89
N ALA A 122 11.13 -7.59 5.70
CA ALA A 122 9.83 -6.97 5.93
C ALA A 122 10.01 -5.73 6.82
N ARG A 123 9.46 -4.61 6.39
CA ARG A 123 9.59 -3.33 7.10
C ARG A 123 8.27 -2.87 7.71
N PHE A 124 7.47 -3.84 8.20
CA PHE A 124 6.16 -3.58 8.77
C PHE A 124 6.24 -2.72 10.04
N GLY A 125 5.32 -1.78 10.14
CA GLY A 125 5.19 -0.96 11.33
C GLY A 125 6.30 0.05 11.54
N LYS A 126 7.18 0.22 10.55
CA LYS A 126 8.26 1.21 10.62
C LYS A 126 7.84 2.45 9.84
N SER A 127 8.20 3.61 10.34
CA SER A 127 7.87 4.87 9.71
C SER A 127 8.85 5.29 8.62
N ASP A 128 9.92 4.56 8.43
CA ASP A 128 11.02 4.91 7.54
C ASP A 128 10.99 4.22 6.17
N PHE A 129 9.86 3.61 5.81
CA PHE A 129 9.74 2.94 4.53
C PHE A 129 8.61 3.45 3.67
#